data_5d726af90e33c508f881df43c996aafd
#
_entry.id   5d726af90e33c508f881df43c996aafd
#
_cell.length_a   1.000
_cell.length_b   1.000
_cell.length_c   1.000
_cell.angle_alpha   90.00
_cell.angle_beta   90.00
_cell.angle_gamma   90.00
#
_symmetry.space_group_name_H-M   'P 1'
#
loop_
_entity.id
_entity.type
_entity.pdbx_description
1 polymer ?
#
loop_
_entity_poly.entity_id
_entity_poly.type
_entity_poly.pdbx_seq_one_letter_code
_entity_poly.pdbx_strand_id
1 'polypeptide(L)' 'MDKALLEYEMKKRGISIADMCEKLGCSRSAFYRKCNGISEFTMSEIQTVVDYLGLESPVGIFFSGSSVLKDTATV' A
#
# COMPACT_ATOMS: atom_id res chain seq x y z
N MET A 1 2.67 -6.77 -1.60
CA MET A 1 2.20 -5.50 -2.17
C MET A 1 3.23 -4.93 -3.12
N ASP A 2 2.83 -4.03 -3.97
CA ASP A 2 3.73 -3.41 -4.94
C ASP A 2 4.28 -2.10 -4.36
N LYS A 3 5.45 -2.20 -3.74
CA LYS A 3 6.09 -1.06 -3.09
C LYS A 3 6.46 0.03 -4.10
N ALA A 4 6.92 -0.37 -5.27
CA ALA A 4 7.34 0.60 -6.29
C ALA A 4 6.13 1.41 -6.77
N LEU A 5 5.00 0.75 -6.94
CA LEU A 5 3.79 1.44 -7.38
C LEU A 5 3.29 2.37 -6.28
N LEU A 6 3.34 1.94 -5.02
CA LEU A 6 2.96 2.80 -3.91
C LEU A 6 3.82 4.06 -3.88
N GLU A 7 5.14 3.88 -4.01
CA GLU A 7 6.05 5.03 -4.01
C GLU A 7 5.79 5.95 -5.18
N TYR A 8 5.52 5.38 -6.35
CA TYR A 8 5.20 6.17 -7.53
C TYR A 8 3.95 7.01 -7.32
N GLU A 9 2.90 6.40 -6.77
CA GLU A 9 1.64 7.12 -6.56
C GLU A 9 1.81 8.22 -5.53
N MET A 10 2.59 7.97 -4.47
CA MET A 10 2.87 8.97 -3.47
C MET A 10 3.64 10.15 -4.07
N LYS A 11 4.70 9.83 -4.80
CA LYS A 11 5.57 10.85 -5.39
C LYS A 11 4.80 11.72 -6.40
N LYS A 12 3.96 11.08 -7.18
CA LYS A 12 3.13 11.75 -8.17
C LYS A 12 2.23 12.81 -7.51
N ARG A 13 1.84 12.57 -6.27
CA ARG A 13 0.94 13.46 -5.53
C ARG A 13 1.65 14.34 -4.52
N GLY A 14 2.98 14.27 -4.47
CA GLY A 14 3.75 15.08 -3.53
C GLY A 14 3.60 14.64 -2.09
N ILE A 15 3.30 13.37 -1.85
CA ILE A 15 3.12 12.83 -0.51
C ILE A 15 4.42 12.17 -0.09
N SER A 16 4.99 12.62 1.04
CA SER A 16 6.22 12.05 1.56
C SER A 16 5.93 10.82 2.41
N ILE A 17 7.00 10.07 2.71
CA ILE A 17 6.88 8.95 3.65
C ILE A 17 6.40 9.44 5.01
N ALA A 18 6.91 10.60 5.45
CA ALA A 18 6.48 11.17 6.74
C ALA A 18 4.99 11.48 6.73
N ASP A 19 4.50 12.04 5.62
CA ASP A 19 3.08 12.35 5.48
C ASP A 19 2.24 11.08 5.57
N MET A 20 2.67 10.03 4.87
CA MET A 20 1.94 8.78 4.86
C MET A 20 1.93 8.13 6.24
N CYS A 21 3.08 8.14 6.93
CA CYS A 21 3.18 7.58 8.27
C CYS A 21 2.28 8.31 9.25
N GLU A 22 2.22 9.63 9.13
CA GLU A 22 1.35 10.41 9.97
C GLU A 22 -0.12 10.06 9.72
N LYS A 23 -0.47 9.93 8.45
CA LYS A 23 -1.83 9.58 8.08
C LYS A 23 -2.24 8.21 8.60
N LEU A 24 -1.30 7.27 8.57
CA LEU A 24 -1.55 5.90 9.04
C LEU A 24 -1.41 5.76 10.54
N GLY A 25 -0.78 6.74 11.20
CA GLY A 25 -0.55 6.68 12.63
C GLY A 25 0.52 5.68 13.03
N CYS A 26 1.53 5.50 12.19
CA CYS A 26 2.61 4.54 12.47
C CYS A 26 3.97 5.19 12.30
N SER A 27 5.01 4.52 12.82
CA SER A 27 6.37 4.98 12.66
C SER A 27 6.89 4.63 11.27
N ARG A 28 8.00 5.27 10.88
CA ARG A 28 8.64 4.94 9.61
C ARG A 28 9.11 3.50 9.58
N SER A 29 9.65 3.02 10.70
CA SER A 29 10.10 1.62 10.78
C SER A 29 8.95 0.67 10.55
N ALA A 30 7.80 0.94 11.17
CA ALA A 30 6.63 0.10 10.99
C ALA A 30 6.15 0.14 9.55
N PHE A 31 6.15 1.33 8.96
CA PHE A 31 5.73 1.49 7.57
C PHE A 31 6.62 0.69 6.63
N TYR A 32 7.95 0.78 6.81
CA TYR A 32 8.87 0.04 5.95
C TYR A 32 8.73 -1.46 6.12
N ARG A 33 8.50 -1.93 7.35
CA ARG A 33 8.26 -3.36 7.56
C ARG A 33 7.04 -3.84 6.80
N LYS A 34 5.98 -3.03 6.80
CA LYS A 34 4.76 -3.37 6.04
C LYS A 34 5.03 -3.35 4.55
N CYS A 35 5.78 -2.37 4.06
CA CYS A 35 6.10 -2.29 2.64
C CYS A 35 6.96 -3.46 2.18
N ASN A 36 7.81 -3.98 3.07
CA ASN A 36 8.71 -5.07 2.72
C ASN A 36 8.12 -6.45 3.01
N GLY A 37 6.86 -6.51 3.42
CA GLY A 37 6.18 -7.78 3.63
C GLY A 37 6.47 -8.44 4.96
N ILE A 38 7.23 -7.78 5.85
CA ILE A 38 7.52 -8.32 7.17
C ILE A 38 6.28 -8.26 8.06
N SER A 39 5.50 -7.18 7.91
CA SER A 39 4.21 -7.03 8.56
C SER A 39 3.18 -6.74 7.47
N GLU A 40 1.92 -6.99 7.76
CA GLU A 40 0.86 -6.77 6.78
C GLU A 40 0.11 -5.49 7.10
N PHE A 41 -0.38 -4.84 6.04
CA PHE A 41 -1.30 -3.73 6.21
C PHE A 41 -2.65 -4.28 6.64
N THR A 42 -3.27 -3.63 7.62
CA THR A 42 -4.65 -3.98 7.98
C THR A 42 -5.59 -3.43 6.91
N MET A 43 -6.82 -3.94 6.91
CA MET A 43 -7.81 -3.44 5.94
C MET A 43 -8.07 -1.96 6.14
N SER A 44 -8.11 -1.49 7.38
CA SER A 44 -8.34 -0.06 7.62
C SER A 44 -7.16 0.77 7.14
N GLU A 45 -5.95 0.25 7.26
CA GLU A 45 -4.76 0.96 6.74
C GLU A 45 -4.80 1.02 5.21
N ILE A 46 -5.18 -0.09 4.57
CA ILE A 46 -5.30 -0.12 3.12
C ILE A 46 -6.33 0.90 2.67
N GLN A 47 -7.47 0.97 3.36
CA GLN A 47 -8.51 1.92 3.01
C GLN A 47 -8.02 3.36 3.18
N THR A 48 -7.25 3.61 4.25
CA THR A 48 -6.68 4.93 4.48
C THR A 48 -5.76 5.34 3.33
N VAL A 49 -4.89 4.42 2.88
CA VAL A 49 -3.98 4.69 1.77
C VAL A 49 -4.77 4.96 0.49
N VAL A 50 -5.75 4.12 0.21
CA VAL A 50 -6.57 4.27 -0.98
C VAL A 50 -7.26 5.64 -0.99
N ASP A 51 -7.85 6.01 0.15
CA ASP A 51 -8.55 7.29 0.26
C ASP A 51 -7.58 8.48 0.15
N TYR A 52 -6.43 8.36 0.82
CA TYR A 52 -5.45 9.44 0.86
C TYR A 52 -4.86 9.70 -0.53
N LEU A 53 -4.59 8.62 -1.28
CA LEU A 53 -4.05 8.74 -2.63
C LEU A 53 -5.13 8.95 -3.69
N GLY A 54 -6.39 8.78 -3.32
CA GLY A 54 -7.47 8.92 -4.28
C GLY A 54 -7.51 7.82 -5.31
N LEU A 55 -7.12 6.62 -4.92
CA LEU A 55 -7.11 5.49 -5.83
C LEU A 55 -8.52 4.93 -6.00
N GLU A 56 -8.79 4.34 -7.16
CA GLU A 56 -10.09 3.71 -7.40
C GLU A 56 -10.21 2.39 -6.67
N SER A 57 -9.08 1.72 -6.41
CA SER A 57 -9.10 0.37 -5.90
C SER A 57 -7.76 0.06 -5.25
N PRO A 58 -7.73 -0.79 -4.21
CA PRO A 58 -6.47 -1.22 -3.62
C PRO A 58 -5.74 -2.28 -4.44
N VAL A 59 -6.37 -2.82 -5.47
CA VAL A 59 -5.85 -3.99 -6.17
C VAL A 59 -4.47 -3.76 -6.77
N GLY A 60 -4.26 -2.63 -7.40
CA GLY A 60 -3.00 -2.37 -8.09
C GLY A 60 -1.79 -2.37 -7.18
N ILE A 61 -1.94 -1.85 -5.96
CA ILE A 61 -0.81 -1.74 -5.03
C ILE A 61 -0.76 -2.92 -4.07
N PHE A 62 -1.90 -3.26 -3.47
CA PHE A 62 -1.90 -4.18 -2.33
C PHE A 62 -2.13 -5.63 -2.73
N PHE A 63 -2.74 -5.89 -3.87
CA PHE A 63 -3.11 -7.24 -4.25
C PHE A 63 -2.57 -7.67 -5.61
N SER A 64 -1.73 -6.87 -6.22
CA SER A 64 -1.21 -7.19 -7.54
C SER A 64 -0.33 -8.43 -7.54
N GLY A 65 0.35 -8.66 -6.44
CA GLY A 65 1.24 -9.81 -6.34
C GLY A 65 0.54 -11.11 -6.05
N SER A 66 -0.71 -11.04 -5.72
CA SER A 66 -1.42 -12.25 -5.43
C SER A 66 -1.89 -12.89 -6.70
N SER A 67 -1.19 -12.71 -7.52
CA SER A 67 -1.35 -13.41 -8.59
C SER A 67 -1.97 -14.64 -8.47
N VAL A 68 -1.88 -14.33 -7.86
CA VAL A 68 -2.50 -14.92 -7.82
C VAL A 68 -3.66 -14.93 -7.93
N LEU A 69 -3.87 -14.30 -7.69
CA LEU A 69 -5.04 -14.30 -8.05
C LEU A 69 -5.19 -14.97 -9.26
N LYS A 70 -4.31 -15.29 -9.58
CA LYS A 70 -4.29 -15.93 -10.56
C LYS A 70 -4.33 -17.15 -10.62
N ASP A 71 -4.23 -17.16 -9.78
CA ASP A 71 -4.49 -17.92 -9.62
C ASP A 71 -5.21 -18.38 -9.43
N THR A 72 -5.27 -18.29 -9.11
CA THR A 72 -5.98 -18.47 -8.85
C THR A 72 -6.71 -18.61 -9.30
N ALA A 73 -6.58 -18.54 -9.41
CA ALA A 73 -7.19 -18.49 -9.76
C ALA A 73 -7.64 -18.84 -10.40
N THR A 74 -7.31 -19.12 -10.38
CA THR A 74 -7.65 -19.29 -10.80
C THR A 74 -8.15 -19.65 -11.10
N VAL A 75 -7.99 -19.90 -11.00
CA VAL A 75 -8.38 -20.00 -11.06
C VAL A 75 -8.71 -20.17 -11.25
#